data_091e8dfdd0bc444238e9835ce16cce31
#
_entry.id   091e8dfdd0bc444238e9835ce16cce31
#
_cell.length_a   1.000
_cell.length_b   1.000
_cell.length_c   1.000
_cell.angle_alpha   90.00
_cell.angle_beta   90.00
_cell.angle_gamma   90.00
#
_symmetry.space_group_name_H-M   'P 1'
#
loop_
_entity.id
_entity.type
_entity.pdbx_description
1 polymer ?
#
loop_
_entity_poly.entity_id
_entity_poly.type
_entity_poly.pdbx_seq_one_letter_code
_entity_poly.pdbx_strand_id
1 'polypeptide(L)'
;MKSFILTLFCFISVWTSVQAQQENTQLDKPLKLKRRDAKGVEDLKFKPEEITHINFSRRRLTEFPIELLKCTNIEELTLSFNEIQSIPEGIYSLKKLKRLLISNNKISSIPEGLGSLTELEILDISSNPVNTVPDFSALQKLHVLNISSLQLTTIPKSILGLESLNDLNISNLQLTSFPDLSQLKNLHSLGIDGSRLTELPAGIEKLILLRTFTASNNALTSIPKAVLALPALRNLTLSKNAITALPIDIKNAETLFSLDISGNKLTTVPKELFSLARLQNLNLSENQIRVLPNDIPENSVLKELDLSYNALTLLPQTLWKCKSLTNLSLESNLLTTLPNGISALQDLNTFNIGKNPFESIPIKEIMTMSSLRDIGIVSRKEIERRREEGKLQKAKETSVKPELKNGK
;
A
#
# COMPACT_ATOMS: atom_id res chain seq x y z
N MET A 1 1.45 5.95 17.36
CA MET A 1 2.12 6.90 16.44
C MET A 1 3.01 6.24 15.38
N LYS A 2 3.69 5.12 15.64
CA LYS A 2 4.49 4.38 14.62
C LYS A 2 3.65 3.55 13.63
N SER A 3 2.45 3.08 14.04
CA SER A 3 1.52 2.35 13.14
C SER A 3 0.91 3.24 12.04
N PHE A 4 0.78 4.55 12.30
CA PHE A 4 0.29 5.52 11.30
C PHE A 4 1.29 5.75 10.15
N ILE A 5 2.58 5.49 10.40
CA ILE A 5 3.65 5.67 9.40
C ILE A 5 3.69 4.50 8.42
N LEU A 6 3.38 3.26 8.85
CA LEU A 6 3.38 2.09 7.94
C LEU A 6 2.21 2.11 6.95
N THR A 7 1.02 2.51 7.41
CA THR A 7 -0.16 2.67 6.52
C THR A 7 0.03 3.82 5.52
N LEU A 8 0.71 4.88 5.92
CA LEU A 8 1.07 5.98 5.03
C LEU A 8 2.15 5.55 4.00
N PHE A 9 3.06 4.64 4.38
CA PHE A 9 4.08 4.09 3.48
C PHE A 9 3.48 3.18 2.39
N CYS A 10 2.45 2.38 2.69
CA CYS A 10 1.75 1.59 1.65
C CYS A 10 1.02 2.49 0.64
N PHE A 11 0.38 3.57 1.09
CA PHE A 11 -0.26 4.55 0.19
C PHE A 11 0.75 5.31 -0.66
N ILE A 12 1.87 5.73 -0.07
CA ILE A 12 2.96 6.41 -0.78
C ILE A 12 3.67 5.43 -1.72
N SER A 13 3.84 4.14 -1.36
CA SER A 13 4.51 3.15 -2.19
C SER A 13 3.67 2.70 -3.40
N VAL A 14 2.35 2.61 -3.29
CA VAL A 14 1.47 2.37 -4.45
C VAL A 14 1.48 3.57 -5.40
N TRP A 15 1.46 4.79 -4.86
CA TRP A 15 1.54 6.01 -5.67
C TRP A 15 2.93 6.24 -6.28
N THR A 16 4.01 5.94 -5.55
CA THR A 16 5.39 6.00 -6.06
C THR A 16 5.70 4.84 -7.01
N SER A 17 5.05 3.68 -6.87
CA SER A 17 5.19 2.58 -7.84
C SER A 17 4.47 2.88 -9.16
N VAL A 18 3.36 3.59 -9.15
CA VAL A 18 2.72 4.12 -10.38
C VAL A 18 3.64 5.13 -11.06
N GLN A 19 4.33 6.01 -10.32
CA GLN A 19 5.34 6.90 -10.89
C GLN A 19 6.58 6.16 -11.40
N ALA A 20 7.06 5.14 -10.68
CA ALA A 20 8.24 4.36 -11.09
C ALA A 20 7.95 3.38 -12.25
N GLN A 21 6.70 2.89 -12.41
CA GLN A 21 6.32 2.06 -13.55
C GLN A 21 6.07 2.87 -14.82
N GLN A 22 5.76 4.16 -14.71
CA GLN A 22 5.67 5.05 -15.90
C GLN A 22 7.04 5.41 -16.48
N GLU A 23 8.13 5.33 -15.69
CA GLU A 23 9.49 5.52 -16.20
C GLU A 23 10.04 4.32 -17.02
N ASN A 24 9.38 3.15 -16.96
CA ASN A 24 9.85 1.92 -17.63
C ASN A 24 8.98 1.44 -18.81
N THR A 25 7.95 2.16 -19.21
CA THR A 25 7.34 1.95 -20.51
C THR A 25 8.10 2.77 -21.55
N GLN A 26 8.81 2.07 -22.44
CA GLN A 26 9.34 2.63 -23.67
C GLN A 26 8.18 3.21 -24.50
N LEU A 27 7.83 4.45 -24.21
CA LEU A 27 7.12 5.29 -25.15
C LEU A 27 8.17 6.03 -25.98
N ASP A 28 8.01 5.91 -27.27
CA ASP A 28 8.85 6.40 -28.36
C ASP A 28 9.58 7.72 -28.09
N LYS A 29 10.80 7.81 -28.64
CA LYS A 29 11.73 8.94 -28.58
C LYS A 29 11.00 10.28 -28.55
N PRO A 30 11.06 11.04 -27.45
CA PRO A 30 10.52 12.39 -27.44
C PRO A 30 11.34 13.26 -28.37
N LEU A 31 10.67 13.93 -29.29
CA LEU A 31 11.19 15.18 -29.88
C LEU A 31 11.72 16.02 -28.72
N LYS A 32 13.00 16.38 -28.78
CA LYS A 32 13.71 17.20 -27.78
C LYS A 32 13.15 18.63 -27.77
N LEU A 33 11.91 18.80 -27.32
CA LEU A 33 11.44 20.08 -26.81
C LEU A 33 12.15 20.31 -25.48
N LYS A 34 12.94 21.37 -25.39
CA LYS A 34 13.61 21.77 -24.14
C LYS A 34 12.51 22.03 -23.11
N ARG A 35 12.39 21.12 -22.11
CA ARG A 35 11.50 21.29 -20.97
C ARG A 35 11.85 22.64 -20.31
N ARG A 36 10.90 23.59 -20.30
CA ARG A 36 11.04 24.85 -19.56
C ARG A 36 10.16 24.81 -18.34
N ASP A 37 10.77 24.69 -17.20
CA ASP A 37 10.13 24.70 -15.91
C ASP A 37 10.12 26.13 -15.35
N ALA A 38 8.95 26.67 -14.99
CA ALA A 38 8.89 27.90 -14.20
C ALA A 38 9.26 27.61 -12.75
N LYS A 39 10.18 28.40 -12.19
CA LYS A 39 10.65 28.26 -10.80
C LYS A 39 9.83 29.07 -9.80
N GLY A 40 9.11 30.08 -10.26
CA GLY A 40 8.26 30.93 -9.44
C GLY A 40 7.18 31.64 -10.25
N VAL A 41 6.21 32.25 -9.57
CA VAL A 41 5.10 32.99 -10.22
C VAL A 41 5.63 34.16 -11.07
N GLU A 42 6.75 34.75 -10.69
CA GLU A 42 7.36 35.86 -11.45
C GLU A 42 7.82 35.40 -12.84
N ASP A 43 8.24 34.14 -13.00
CA ASP A 43 8.68 33.61 -14.30
C ASP A 43 7.54 33.56 -15.31
N LEU A 44 6.28 33.51 -14.85
CA LEU A 44 5.09 33.45 -15.70
C LEU A 44 4.85 34.77 -16.48
N LYS A 45 5.48 35.87 -16.08
CA LYS A 45 5.39 37.16 -16.75
C LYS A 45 6.26 37.23 -18.00
N PHE A 46 7.26 36.33 -18.11
CA PHE A 46 8.21 36.28 -19.20
C PHE A 46 7.97 35.05 -20.07
N LYS A 47 7.54 35.27 -21.32
CA LYS A 47 7.34 34.23 -22.35
C LYS A 47 6.47 33.06 -21.88
N PRO A 48 5.22 33.31 -21.47
CA PRO A 48 4.31 32.28 -20.97
C PRO A 48 4.06 31.17 -22.01
N GLU A 49 4.21 31.46 -23.31
CA GLU A 49 4.04 30.51 -24.41
C GLU A 49 5.14 29.46 -24.49
N GLU A 50 6.29 29.67 -23.83
CA GLU A 50 7.38 28.69 -23.81
C GLU A 50 7.28 27.72 -22.62
N ILE A 51 6.39 27.99 -21.65
CA ILE A 51 6.25 27.20 -20.42
C ILE A 51 5.35 26.00 -20.70
N THR A 52 5.87 24.79 -20.40
CA THR A 52 5.16 23.54 -20.56
C THR A 52 4.90 22.81 -19.25
N HIS A 53 5.69 23.06 -18.21
CA HIS A 53 5.61 22.37 -16.91
C HIS A 53 5.74 23.37 -15.77
N ILE A 54 4.84 23.27 -14.79
CA ILE A 54 4.85 24.12 -13.61
C ILE A 54 4.63 23.27 -12.36
N ASN A 55 5.52 23.43 -11.40
CA ASN A 55 5.37 22.85 -10.07
C ASN A 55 5.49 23.95 -9.00
N PHE A 56 4.34 24.37 -8.49
CA PHE A 56 4.23 25.29 -7.37
C PHE A 56 3.66 24.63 -6.12
N SER A 57 3.94 23.36 -5.92
CA SER A 57 3.55 22.65 -4.70
C SER A 57 4.22 23.29 -3.47
N ARG A 58 3.47 23.33 -2.35
CA ARG A 58 3.97 23.78 -1.03
C ARG A 58 4.54 25.21 -1.03
N ARG A 59 3.92 26.09 -1.83
CA ARG A 59 4.30 27.51 -1.93
C ARG A 59 3.44 28.43 -1.05
N ARG A 60 2.52 27.89 -0.26
CA ARG A 60 1.58 28.66 0.57
C ARG A 60 0.71 29.62 -0.25
N LEU A 61 0.40 29.28 -1.49
CA LEU A 61 -0.48 30.08 -2.34
C LEU A 61 -1.89 30.06 -1.76
N THR A 62 -2.48 31.22 -1.59
CA THR A 62 -3.87 31.40 -1.11
C THR A 62 -4.85 31.53 -2.29
N GLU A 63 -4.35 31.90 -3.45
CA GLU A 63 -5.11 32.09 -4.68
C GLU A 63 -4.47 31.36 -5.85
N PHE A 64 -5.28 31.05 -6.85
CA PHE A 64 -4.78 30.50 -8.12
C PHE A 64 -3.99 31.61 -8.86
N PRO A 65 -2.72 31.38 -9.25
CA PRO A 65 -1.95 32.37 -10.00
C PRO A 65 -2.57 32.60 -11.37
N ILE A 66 -3.31 33.69 -11.55
CA ILE A 66 -4.10 33.94 -12.76
C ILE A 66 -3.25 34.05 -14.04
N GLU A 67 -1.98 34.39 -13.91
CA GLU A 67 -1.00 34.44 -14.99
C GLU A 67 -0.81 33.06 -15.65
N LEU A 68 -1.08 31.97 -14.95
CA LEU A 68 -1.03 30.60 -15.51
C LEU A 68 -1.93 30.44 -16.74
N LEU A 69 -3.06 31.17 -16.79
CA LEU A 69 -4.00 31.12 -17.91
C LEU A 69 -3.41 31.64 -19.22
N LYS A 70 -2.32 32.39 -19.17
CA LYS A 70 -1.56 32.85 -20.35
C LYS A 70 -0.60 31.81 -20.88
N CYS A 71 -0.26 30.80 -20.08
CA CYS A 71 0.67 29.73 -20.44
C CYS A 71 -0.06 28.61 -21.22
N THR A 72 -0.58 28.90 -22.41
CA THR A 72 -1.45 27.99 -23.16
C THR A 72 -0.79 26.72 -23.66
N ASN A 73 0.54 26.61 -23.53
CA ASN A 73 1.31 25.42 -23.88
C ASN A 73 1.63 24.52 -22.67
N ILE A 74 1.06 24.83 -21.48
CA ILE A 74 1.24 23.96 -20.31
C ILE A 74 0.68 22.56 -20.59
N GLU A 75 1.49 21.56 -20.34
CA GLU A 75 1.14 20.14 -20.33
C GLU A 75 1.01 19.58 -18.90
N GLU A 76 1.84 20.07 -17.96
CA GLU A 76 1.78 19.64 -16.54
C GLU A 76 1.69 20.84 -15.61
N LEU A 77 0.69 20.83 -14.72
CA LEU A 77 0.45 21.84 -13.69
C LEU A 77 0.29 21.16 -12.32
N THR A 78 1.19 21.48 -11.39
CA THR A 78 1.12 21.00 -10.01
C THR A 78 1.02 22.18 -9.05
N LEU A 79 -0.09 22.25 -8.32
CA LEU A 79 -0.40 23.26 -7.29
C LEU A 79 -0.74 22.61 -5.94
N SER A 80 -0.42 21.33 -5.74
CA SER A 80 -0.79 20.61 -4.53
C SER A 80 -0.13 21.16 -3.26
N PHE A 81 -0.77 20.94 -2.11
CA PHE A 81 -0.30 21.41 -0.80
C PHE A 81 -0.14 22.93 -0.71
N ASN A 82 -1.17 23.65 -1.10
CA ASN A 82 -1.31 25.10 -0.94
C ASN A 82 -2.58 25.42 -0.15
N GLU A 83 -3.01 26.67 -0.19
CA GLU A 83 -4.22 27.18 0.48
C GLU A 83 -5.20 27.80 -0.53
N ILE A 84 -5.14 27.37 -1.79
CA ILE A 84 -5.96 27.90 -2.90
C ILE A 84 -7.43 27.58 -2.63
N GLN A 85 -8.29 28.61 -2.75
CA GLN A 85 -9.71 28.51 -2.43
C GLN A 85 -10.60 28.29 -3.66
N SER A 86 -10.13 28.67 -4.85
CA SER A 86 -10.90 28.51 -6.09
C SER A 86 -10.00 28.36 -7.31
N ILE A 87 -10.53 27.70 -8.33
CA ILE A 87 -9.95 27.60 -9.67
C ILE A 87 -10.78 28.50 -10.57
N PRO A 88 -10.18 29.40 -11.37
CA PRO A 88 -10.93 30.27 -12.27
C PRO A 88 -11.54 29.50 -13.44
N GLU A 89 -12.71 29.91 -13.92
CA GLU A 89 -13.35 29.33 -15.12
C GLU A 89 -12.42 29.31 -16.33
N GLY A 90 -11.55 30.32 -16.46
CA GLY A 90 -10.56 30.41 -17.54
C GLY A 90 -9.58 29.22 -17.63
N ILE A 91 -9.60 28.28 -16.69
CA ILE A 91 -8.78 27.03 -16.75
C ILE A 91 -9.00 26.28 -18.09
N TYR A 92 -10.17 26.39 -18.71
CA TYR A 92 -10.48 25.79 -20.01
C TYR A 92 -9.55 26.26 -21.14
N SER A 93 -8.83 27.37 -20.99
CA SER A 93 -7.86 27.85 -22.00
C SER A 93 -6.61 26.96 -22.11
N LEU A 94 -6.31 26.16 -21.07
CA LEU A 94 -5.13 25.29 -21.02
C LEU A 94 -5.35 23.98 -21.77
N LYS A 95 -5.69 24.07 -23.06
CA LYS A 95 -6.13 22.91 -23.89
C LYS A 95 -5.09 21.79 -24.06
N LYS A 96 -3.80 22.07 -23.78
CA LYS A 96 -2.73 21.06 -23.88
C LYS A 96 -2.44 20.37 -22.53
N LEU A 97 -3.20 20.71 -21.48
CA LEU A 97 -2.98 20.18 -20.17
C LEU A 97 -3.28 18.67 -20.11
N LYS A 98 -2.26 17.89 -19.80
CA LYS A 98 -2.31 16.43 -19.65
C LYS A 98 -2.35 16.02 -18.17
N ARG A 99 -1.67 16.80 -17.32
CA ARG A 99 -1.57 16.50 -15.90
C ARG A 99 -1.95 17.71 -15.05
N LEU A 100 -2.95 17.55 -14.20
CA LEU A 100 -3.38 18.57 -13.25
C LEU A 100 -3.40 17.98 -11.84
N LEU A 101 -2.50 18.45 -10.97
CA LEU A 101 -2.41 18.04 -9.57
C LEU A 101 -2.65 19.27 -8.68
N ILE A 102 -3.80 19.30 -8.01
CA ILE A 102 -4.25 20.40 -7.15
C ILE A 102 -4.77 19.89 -5.80
N SER A 103 -4.33 18.71 -5.40
CA SER A 103 -4.73 18.09 -4.13
C SER A 103 -4.25 18.88 -2.91
N ASN A 104 -4.89 18.65 -1.76
CA ASN A 104 -4.53 19.30 -0.49
C ASN A 104 -4.54 20.84 -0.59
N ASN A 105 -5.70 21.39 -0.92
CA ASN A 105 -5.99 22.82 -0.99
C ASN A 105 -7.31 23.13 -0.23
N LYS A 106 -7.82 24.33 -0.36
CA LYS A 106 -9.09 24.79 0.22
C LYS A 106 -10.16 25.05 -0.86
N ILE A 107 -10.06 24.36 -2.01
CA ILE A 107 -10.95 24.53 -3.15
C ILE A 107 -12.32 23.98 -2.80
N SER A 108 -13.35 24.82 -2.88
CA SER A 108 -14.73 24.46 -2.55
C SER A 108 -15.57 24.06 -3.77
N SER A 109 -15.16 24.45 -4.98
CA SER A 109 -15.85 24.12 -6.22
C SER A 109 -14.87 23.95 -7.38
N ILE A 110 -15.19 23.01 -8.28
CA ILE A 110 -14.46 22.80 -9.53
C ILE A 110 -15.24 23.45 -10.67
N PRO A 111 -14.61 24.34 -11.48
CA PRO A 111 -15.30 25.02 -12.56
C PRO A 111 -15.70 24.07 -13.70
N GLU A 112 -16.82 24.32 -14.36
CA GLU A 112 -17.31 23.51 -15.50
C GLU A 112 -16.29 23.44 -16.63
N GLY A 113 -15.51 24.52 -16.83
CA GLY A 113 -14.45 24.56 -17.84
C GLY A 113 -13.40 23.48 -17.72
N LEU A 114 -13.21 22.89 -16.51
CA LEU A 114 -12.26 21.80 -16.31
C LEU A 114 -12.68 20.54 -17.09
N GLY A 115 -13.98 20.25 -17.17
CA GLY A 115 -14.50 19.12 -17.95
C GLY A 115 -14.22 19.21 -19.46
N SER A 116 -13.81 20.37 -19.98
CA SER A 116 -13.47 20.57 -21.41
C SER A 116 -11.98 20.37 -21.74
N LEU A 117 -11.15 19.97 -20.77
CA LEU A 117 -9.72 19.72 -20.97
C LEU A 117 -9.48 18.29 -21.50
N THR A 118 -9.85 18.04 -22.75
CA THR A 118 -9.90 16.69 -23.36
C THR A 118 -8.55 15.97 -23.47
N GLU A 119 -7.44 16.69 -23.32
CA GLU A 119 -6.10 16.12 -23.30
C GLU A 119 -5.67 15.63 -21.90
N LEU A 120 -6.50 15.82 -20.85
CA LEU A 120 -6.16 15.35 -19.51
C LEU A 120 -6.03 13.82 -19.46
N GLU A 121 -4.88 13.41 -18.96
CA GLU A 121 -4.51 12.02 -18.70
C GLU A 121 -4.51 11.73 -17.19
N ILE A 122 -4.14 12.73 -16.37
CA ILE A 122 -4.04 12.60 -14.90
C ILE A 122 -4.72 13.80 -14.24
N LEU A 123 -5.68 13.52 -13.35
CA LEU A 123 -6.37 14.51 -12.54
C LEU A 123 -6.36 14.12 -11.07
N ASP A 124 -5.73 14.94 -10.23
CA ASP A 124 -5.79 14.81 -8.77
C ASP A 124 -6.32 16.11 -8.14
N ILE A 125 -7.56 16.04 -7.68
CA ILE A 125 -8.25 17.12 -6.94
C ILE A 125 -8.55 16.72 -5.50
N SER A 126 -7.95 15.66 -5.01
CA SER A 126 -8.21 15.07 -3.71
C SER A 126 -7.95 16.02 -2.54
N SER A 127 -8.53 15.72 -1.38
CA SER A 127 -8.31 16.51 -0.15
C SER A 127 -8.61 18.00 -0.35
N ASN A 128 -9.77 18.28 -0.92
CA ASN A 128 -10.36 19.60 -1.06
C ASN A 128 -11.82 19.57 -0.55
N PRO A 129 -12.38 20.65 -0.02
CA PRO A 129 -13.79 20.68 0.44
C PRO A 129 -14.81 20.78 -0.70
N VAL A 130 -14.55 20.08 -1.81
CA VAL A 130 -15.43 20.02 -2.99
C VAL A 130 -16.59 19.06 -2.72
N ASN A 131 -17.81 19.49 -2.96
CA ASN A 131 -19.03 18.68 -2.79
C ASN A 131 -19.70 18.28 -4.12
N THR A 132 -19.29 18.88 -5.25
CA THR A 132 -19.74 18.54 -6.60
C THR A 132 -18.58 18.67 -7.58
N VAL A 133 -18.57 17.83 -8.60
CA VAL A 133 -17.61 17.95 -9.72
C VAL A 133 -18.39 18.12 -11.03
N PRO A 134 -17.80 18.80 -12.03
CA PRO A 134 -18.43 18.99 -13.33
C PRO A 134 -18.58 17.67 -14.09
N ASP A 135 -19.22 17.74 -15.26
CA ASP A 135 -19.27 16.62 -16.19
C ASP A 135 -17.88 16.32 -16.76
N PHE A 136 -17.36 15.12 -16.44
CA PHE A 136 -16.05 14.63 -16.93
C PHE A 136 -16.19 13.73 -18.17
N SER A 137 -17.39 13.57 -18.75
CA SER A 137 -17.62 12.64 -19.86
C SER A 137 -16.75 12.90 -21.09
N ALA A 138 -16.28 14.13 -21.30
CA ALA A 138 -15.37 14.48 -22.40
C ALA A 138 -13.90 14.11 -22.14
N LEU A 139 -13.52 13.76 -20.91
CA LEU A 139 -12.12 13.45 -20.52
C LEU A 139 -11.73 12.01 -20.91
N GLN A 140 -11.93 11.63 -22.14
CA GLN A 140 -11.76 10.25 -22.62
C GLN A 140 -10.30 9.76 -22.66
N LYS A 141 -9.32 10.65 -22.44
CA LYS A 141 -7.90 10.29 -22.28
C LYS A 141 -7.49 10.11 -20.81
N LEU A 142 -8.43 10.30 -19.87
CA LEU A 142 -8.11 10.24 -18.45
C LEU A 142 -7.81 8.80 -18.01
N HIS A 143 -6.59 8.56 -17.60
CA HIS A 143 -6.11 7.26 -17.11
C HIS A 143 -6.08 7.19 -15.58
N VAL A 144 -5.82 8.33 -14.92
CA VAL A 144 -5.71 8.41 -13.46
C VAL A 144 -6.63 9.50 -12.93
N LEU A 145 -7.55 9.13 -12.05
CA LEU A 145 -8.45 10.05 -11.34
C LEU A 145 -8.37 9.84 -9.83
N ASN A 146 -7.94 10.87 -9.12
CA ASN A 146 -7.99 10.91 -7.67
C ASN A 146 -8.95 12.01 -7.19
N ILE A 147 -10.09 11.59 -6.65
CA ILE A 147 -11.11 12.44 -6.02
C ILE A 147 -11.33 12.07 -4.55
N SER A 148 -10.34 11.41 -3.94
CA SER A 148 -10.44 10.97 -2.54
C SER A 148 -10.51 12.16 -1.59
N SER A 149 -11.15 11.95 -0.45
CA SER A 149 -11.30 12.98 0.60
C SER A 149 -11.95 14.27 0.12
N LEU A 150 -12.84 14.18 -0.87
CA LEU A 150 -13.80 15.24 -1.21
C LEU A 150 -15.07 15.07 -0.37
N GLN A 151 -15.99 16.03 -0.44
CA GLN A 151 -17.28 15.97 0.25
C GLN A 151 -18.42 15.42 -0.64
N LEU A 152 -18.07 14.59 -1.62
CA LEU A 152 -19.06 13.99 -2.52
C LEU A 152 -19.92 12.98 -1.77
N THR A 153 -21.24 13.01 -2.01
CA THR A 153 -22.21 12.05 -1.49
C THR A 153 -22.64 11.01 -2.53
N THR A 154 -22.28 11.21 -3.79
CA THR A 154 -22.51 10.29 -4.90
C THR A 154 -21.35 10.37 -5.90
N ILE A 155 -21.10 9.30 -6.64
CA ILE A 155 -20.16 9.29 -7.77
C ILE A 155 -20.93 9.67 -9.03
N PRO A 156 -20.55 10.74 -9.77
CA PRO A 156 -21.20 11.11 -11.02
C PRO A 156 -21.10 10.03 -12.08
N LYS A 157 -22.18 9.84 -12.86
CA LYS A 157 -22.20 8.87 -13.96
C LYS A 157 -21.13 9.16 -15.03
N SER A 158 -20.75 10.41 -15.21
CA SER A 158 -19.69 10.82 -16.13
C SER A 158 -18.34 10.18 -15.82
N ILE A 159 -18.06 9.89 -14.54
CA ILE A 159 -16.83 9.18 -14.13
C ILE A 159 -16.92 7.70 -14.50
N LEU A 160 -18.10 7.09 -14.35
CA LEU A 160 -18.29 5.66 -14.65
C LEU A 160 -18.20 5.37 -16.18
N GLY A 161 -18.36 6.37 -17.03
CA GLY A 161 -18.22 6.27 -18.49
C GLY A 161 -16.79 6.52 -19.01
N LEU A 162 -15.80 6.73 -18.14
CA LEU A 162 -14.41 6.95 -18.55
C LEU A 162 -13.71 5.62 -18.85
N GLU A 163 -13.86 5.15 -20.10
CA GLU A 163 -13.36 3.83 -20.50
C GLU A 163 -11.83 3.70 -20.43
N SER A 164 -11.09 4.79 -20.57
CA SER A 164 -9.61 4.80 -20.47
C SER A 164 -9.08 4.76 -19.05
N LEU A 165 -9.95 4.79 -18.03
CA LEU A 165 -9.53 4.92 -16.63
C LEU A 165 -8.87 3.63 -16.13
N ASN A 166 -7.60 3.77 -15.73
CA ASN A 166 -6.79 2.67 -15.18
C ASN A 166 -6.70 2.73 -13.66
N ASP A 167 -6.63 3.93 -13.11
CA ASP A 167 -6.46 4.17 -11.67
C ASP A 167 -7.56 5.10 -11.17
N LEU A 168 -8.37 4.62 -10.24
CA LEU A 168 -9.45 5.38 -9.59
C LEU A 168 -9.29 5.35 -8.08
N ASN A 169 -9.14 6.53 -7.49
CA ASN A 169 -9.18 6.66 -6.04
C ASN A 169 -10.38 7.51 -5.61
N ILE A 170 -11.35 6.87 -4.97
CA ILE A 170 -12.59 7.45 -4.43
C ILE A 170 -12.69 7.19 -2.91
N SER A 171 -11.53 7.04 -2.24
CA SER A 171 -11.45 6.81 -0.81
C SER A 171 -11.90 8.01 0.01
N ASN A 172 -12.40 7.77 1.22
CA ASN A 172 -12.81 8.80 2.20
C ASN A 172 -13.86 9.79 1.66
N LEU A 173 -14.75 9.31 0.82
CA LEU A 173 -15.93 10.06 0.40
C LEU A 173 -17.10 9.81 1.35
N GLN A 174 -18.09 10.73 1.35
CA GLN A 174 -19.28 10.61 2.20
C GLN A 174 -20.47 9.98 1.44
N LEU A 175 -20.17 8.90 0.68
CA LEU A 175 -21.16 8.28 -0.19
C LEU A 175 -22.35 7.73 0.59
N THR A 176 -23.55 8.03 0.11
CA THR A 176 -24.81 7.45 0.62
C THR A 176 -25.16 6.11 -0.03
N SER A 177 -24.63 5.87 -1.23
CA SER A 177 -24.73 4.61 -1.96
C SER A 177 -23.51 4.46 -2.87
N PHE A 178 -23.14 3.21 -3.17
CA PHE A 178 -22.05 2.92 -4.10
C PHE A 178 -22.61 2.60 -5.49
N PRO A 179 -22.08 3.16 -6.56
CA PRO A 179 -22.52 2.85 -7.91
C PRO A 179 -22.03 1.46 -8.36
N ASP A 180 -22.65 0.93 -9.41
CA ASP A 180 -22.13 -0.22 -10.15
C ASP A 180 -20.87 0.18 -10.93
N LEU A 181 -19.77 -0.52 -10.68
CA LEU A 181 -18.46 -0.25 -11.28
C LEU A 181 -18.20 -1.06 -12.57
N SER A 182 -19.15 -1.87 -13.02
CA SER A 182 -18.99 -2.84 -14.12
C SER A 182 -18.54 -2.23 -15.45
N GLN A 183 -18.73 -0.93 -15.65
CA GLN A 183 -18.30 -0.22 -16.85
C GLN A 183 -16.80 0.10 -16.88
N LEU A 184 -16.14 0.19 -15.70
CA LEU A 184 -14.73 0.56 -15.57
C LEU A 184 -13.79 -0.63 -15.82
N LYS A 185 -13.96 -1.33 -16.95
CA LYS A 185 -13.30 -2.62 -17.25
C LYS A 185 -11.79 -2.55 -17.36
N ASN A 186 -11.24 -1.38 -17.61
CA ASN A 186 -9.80 -1.15 -17.76
C ASN A 186 -9.10 -0.79 -16.45
N LEU A 187 -9.81 -0.79 -15.31
CA LEU A 187 -9.18 -0.48 -14.03
C LEU A 187 -8.11 -1.51 -13.66
N HIS A 188 -6.94 -0.98 -13.30
CA HIS A 188 -5.80 -1.70 -12.73
C HIS A 188 -5.67 -1.44 -11.24
N SER A 189 -6.13 -0.27 -10.77
CA SER A 189 -6.08 0.14 -9.37
C SER A 189 -7.39 0.81 -8.96
N LEU A 190 -7.94 0.38 -7.81
CA LEU A 190 -9.15 0.93 -7.21
C LEU A 190 -8.95 1.14 -5.72
N GLY A 191 -9.12 2.40 -5.26
CA GLY A 191 -9.14 2.75 -3.84
C GLY A 191 -10.53 3.20 -3.41
N ILE A 192 -11.10 2.51 -2.40
CA ILE A 192 -12.40 2.81 -1.80
C ILE A 192 -12.33 2.80 -0.26
N ASP A 193 -11.17 3.19 0.28
CA ASP A 193 -10.97 3.21 1.73
C ASP A 193 -11.87 4.24 2.43
N GLY A 194 -12.19 4.00 3.72
CA GLY A 194 -12.85 4.99 4.57
C GLY A 194 -14.26 5.40 4.11
N SER A 195 -14.97 4.54 3.39
CA SER A 195 -16.27 4.83 2.78
C SER A 195 -17.47 4.22 3.53
N ARG A 196 -17.23 3.70 4.75
CA ARG A 196 -18.25 3.08 5.63
C ARG A 196 -18.99 1.91 4.98
N LEU A 197 -18.40 1.22 4.01
CA LEU A 197 -19.02 0.13 3.28
C LEU A 197 -19.23 -1.08 4.18
N THR A 198 -20.42 -1.65 4.14
CA THR A 198 -20.75 -2.95 4.73
C THR A 198 -20.60 -4.10 3.73
N GLU A 199 -20.69 -3.77 2.43
CA GLU A 199 -20.54 -4.67 1.29
C GLU A 199 -19.74 -3.99 0.20
N LEU A 200 -19.11 -4.78 -0.68
CA LEU A 200 -18.38 -4.23 -1.82
C LEU A 200 -19.34 -3.79 -2.93
N PRO A 201 -18.95 -2.79 -3.75
CA PRO A 201 -19.79 -2.32 -4.85
C PRO A 201 -20.08 -3.44 -5.86
N ALA A 202 -21.27 -3.37 -6.46
CA ALA A 202 -21.63 -4.24 -7.58
C ALA A 202 -20.67 -4.05 -8.76
N GLY A 203 -20.51 -5.07 -9.58
CA GLY A 203 -19.69 -5.02 -10.78
C GLY A 203 -18.18 -5.20 -10.54
N ILE A 204 -17.72 -5.33 -9.29
CA ILE A 204 -16.30 -5.53 -8.99
C ILE A 204 -15.73 -6.80 -9.66
N GLU A 205 -16.57 -7.83 -9.81
CA GLU A 205 -16.22 -9.08 -10.51
C GLU A 205 -15.96 -8.90 -12.01
N LYS A 206 -16.34 -7.77 -12.60
CA LYS A 206 -16.10 -7.41 -14.00
C LYS A 206 -14.75 -6.72 -14.21
N LEU A 207 -14.09 -6.31 -13.13
CA LEU A 207 -12.81 -5.60 -13.17
C LEU A 207 -11.63 -6.59 -13.33
N ILE A 208 -11.63 -7.35 -14.41
CA ILE A 208 -10.71 -8.48 -14.63
C ILE A 208 -9.23 -8.07 -14.77
N LEU A 209 -8.95 -6.79 -15.01
CA LEU A 209 -7.59 -6.24 -15.08
C LEU A 209 -7.13 -5.66 -13.75
N LEU A 210 -7.96 -5.70 -12.70
CA LEU A 210 -7.65 -5.11 -11.40
C LEU A 210 -6.47 -5.83 -10.73
N ARG A 211 -5.40 -5.07 -10.46
CA ARG A 211 -4.16 -5.55 -9.83
C ARG A 211 -4.04 -5.13 -8.37
N THR A 212 -4.51 -3.93 -8.07
CA THR A 212 -4.47 -3.35 -6.72
C THR A 212 -5.87 -2.93 -6.31
N PHE A 213 -6.30 -3.45 -5.17
CA PHE A 213 -7.60 -3.11 -4.59
C PHE A 213 -7.44 -2.78 -3.12
N THR A 214 -7.86 -1.57 -2.73
CA THR A 214 -7.86 -1.13 -1.33
C THR A 214 -9.27 -0.75 -0.88
N ALA A 215 -9.72 -1.34 0.22
CA ALA A 215 -11.00 -1.07 0.87
C ALA A 215 -10.84 -1.07 2.40
N SER A 216 -9.74 -0.46 2.87
CA SER A 216 -9.45 -0.33 4.30
C SER A 216 -10.39 0.64 5.00
N ASN A 217 -10.46 0.53 6.33
CA ASN A 217 -11.23 1.45 7.16
C ASN A 217 -12.71 1.56 6.70
N ASN A 218 -13.33 0.39 6.46
CA ASN A 218 -14.73 0.21 6.14
C ASN A 218 -15.42 -0.65 7.22
N ALA A 219 -16.64 -1.09 6.98
CA ALA A 219 -17.39 -1.97 7.89
C ALA A 219 -17.64 -3.37 7.28
N LEU A 220 -16.75 -3.83 6.39
CA LEU A 220 -16.85 -5.13 5.73
C LEU A 220 -16.77 -6.27 6.75
N THR A 221 -17.67 -7.23 6.68
CA THR A 221 -17.72 -8.39 7.61
C THR A 221 -17.14 -9.68 7.01
N SER A 222 -16.94 -9.71 5.69
CA SER A 222 -16.40 -10.85 4.95
C SER A 222 -15.69 -10.38 3.67
N ILE A 223 -14.94 -11.27 3.04
CA ILE A 223 -14.35 -11.07 1.71
C ILE A 223 -15.22 -11.80 0.69
N PRO A 224 -15.82 -11.09 -0.28
CA PRO A 224 -16.59 -11.74 -1.34
C PRO A 224 -15.72 -12.66 -2.20
N LYS A 225 -16.23 -13.84 -2.54
CA LYS A 225 -15.55 -14.82 -3.42
C LYS A 225 -15.15 -14.19 -4.77
N ALA A 226 -15.98 -13.29 -5.28
CA ALA A 226 -15.74 -12.60 -6.54
C ALA A 226 -14.42 -11.83 -6.58
N VAL A 227 -14.02 -11.21 -5.46
CA VAL A 227 -12.72 -10.50 -5.35
C VAL A 227 -11.54 -11.48 -5.38
N LEU A 228 -11.68 -12.60 -4.68
CA LEU A 228 -10.63 -13.63 -4.63
C LEU A 228 -10.43 -14.34 -5.97
N ALA A 229 -11.44 -14.30 -6.84
CA ALA A 229 -11.41 -14.91 -8.17
C ALA A 229 -10.92 -13.93 -9.27
N LEU A 230 -10.56 -12.69 -8.93
CA LEU A 230 -10.06 -11.71 -9.91
C LEU A 230 -8.69 -12.18 -10.49
N PRO A 231 -8.60 -12.39 -11.80
CA PRO A 231 -7.46 -13.10 -12.40
C PRO A 231 -6.15 -12.32 -12.40
N ALA A 232 -6.20 -10.99 -12.23
CA ALA A 232 -5.02 -10.13 -12.22
C ALA A 232 -4.67 -9.59 -10.83
N LEU A 233 -5.46 -9.88 -9.78
CA LEU A 233 -5.31 -9.25 -8.46
C LEU A 233 -4.01 -9.67 -7.79
N ARG A 234 -3.16 -8.67 -7.48
CA ARG A 234 -1.86 -8.86 -6.83
C ARG A 234 -1.82 -8.32 -5.41
N ASN A 235 -2.43 -7.16 -5.20
CA ASN A 235 -2.40 -6.46 -3.92
C ASN A 235 -3.83 -6.25 -3.44
N LEU A 236 -4.16 -6.83 -2.29
CA LEU A 236 -5.46 -6.69 -1.64
C LEU A 236 -5.26 -6.15 -0.24
N THR A 237 -5.83 -4.97 0.02
CA THR A 237 -5.75 -4.32 1.33
C THR A 237 -7.16 -4.10 1.87
N LEU A 238 -7.48 -4.78 2.97
CA LEU A 238 -8.78 -4.76 3.65
C LEU A 238 -8.60 -4.47 5.14
N SER A 239 -7.54 -3.74 5.50
CA SER A 239 -7.25 -3.45 6.89
C SER A 239 -8.33 -2.60 7.56
N LYS A 240 -8.46 -2.71 8.90
CA LYS A 240 -9.42 -1.93 9.70
C LYS A 240 -10.88 -2.07 9.20
N ASN A 241 -11.32 -3.31 9.10
CA ASN A 241 -12.68 -3.69 8.81
C ASN A 241 -13.27 -4.52 9.98
N ALA A 242 -14.40 -5.19 9.76
CA ALA A 242 -15.04 -6.06 10.74
C ALA A 242 -15.02 -7.54 10.31
N ILE A 243 -14.01 -7.95 9.49
CA ILE A 243 -13.93 -9.30 8.91
C ILE A 243 -13.63 -10.30 10.04
N THR A 244 -14.49 -11.31 10.16
CA THR A 244 -14.42 -12.31 11.24
C THR A 244 -13.76 -13.62 10.82
N ALA A 245 -13.76 -13.94 9.53
CA ALA A 245 -13.18 -15.16 8.99
C ALA A 245 -12.69 -14.97 7.55
N LEU A 246 -11.67 -15.73 7.17
CA LEU A 246 -11.26 -15.89 5.77
C LEU A 246 -11.95 -17.11 5.19
N PRO A 247 -12.56 -17.00 3.99
CA PRO A 247 -13.19 -18.14 3.35
C PRO A 247 -12.13 -19.15 2.86
N ILE A 248 -12.47 -20.43 2.78
CA ILE A 248 -11.58 -21.45 2.19
C ILE A 248 -11.29 -21.17 0.71
N ASP A 249 -12.16 -20.41 0.06
CA ASP A 249 -12.00 -19.95 -1.33
C ASP A 249 -10.81 -18.97 -1.50
N ILE A 250 -10.16 -18.55 -0.40
CA ILE A 250 -8.89 -17.78 -0.46
C ILE A 250 -7.86 -18.49 -1.35
N LYS A 251 -7.89 -19.82 -1.45
CA LYS A 251 -7.04 -20.62 -2.35
C LYS A 251 -7.14 -20.21 -3.82
N ASN A 252 -8.26 -19.58 -4.24
CA ASN A 252 -8.49 -19.15 -5.61
C ASN A 252 -7.75 -17.85 -5.95
N ALA A 253 -7.22 -17.15 -4.96
CA ALA A 253 -6.45 -15.92 -5.14
C ALA A 253 -5.00 -16.22 -5.58
N GLU A 254 -4.83 -17.01 -6.62
CA GLU A 254 -3.52 -17.57 -7.07
C GLU A 254 -2.51 -16.50 -7.51
N THR A 255 -2.99 -15.34 -7.94
CA THR A 255 -2.14 -14.22 -8.39
C THR A 255 -1.73 -13.28 -7.27
N LEU A 256 -2.28 -13.47 -6.06
CA LEU A 256 -2.08 -12.57 -4.93
C LEU A 256 -0.62 -12.60 -4.46
N PHE A 257 -0.03 -11.40 -4.40
CA PHE A 257 1.34 -11.15 -3.96
C PHE A 257 1.39 -10.56 -2.55
N SER A 258 0.46 -9.66 -2.25
CA SER A 258 0.35 -8.99 -0.96
C SER A 258 -1.10 -8.99 -0.47
N LEU A 259 -1.28 -9.39 0.80
CA LEU A 259 -2.56 -9.39 1.48
C LEU A 259 -2.42 -8.68 2.84
N ASP A 260 -3.14 -7.56 3.00
CA ASP A 260 -3.26 -6.88 4.28
C ASP A 260 -4.70 -6.96 4.80
N ILE A 261 -4.88 -7.70 5.90
CA ILE A 261 -6.15 -7.83 6.63
C ILE A 261 -5.95 -7.44 8.09
N SER A 262 -5.01 -6.55 8.37
CA SER A 262 -4.74 -6.06 9.71
C SER A 262 -5.93 -5.29 10.30
N GLY A 263 -6.03 -5.22 11.62
CA GLY A 263 -7.08 -4.44 12.28
C GLY A 263 -8.49 -4.98 12.03
N ASN A 264 -8.65 -6.30 11.97
CA ASN A 264 -9.94 -6.98 11.77
C ASN A 264 -10.34 -7.79 13.02
N LYS A 265 -11.29 -8.71 12.87
CA LYS A 265 -11.82 -9.55 13.96
C LYS A 265 -11.55 -11.05 13.72
N LEU A 266 -10.48 -11.39 12.99
CA LEU A 266 -10.13 -12.78 12.72
C LEU A 266 -9.74 -13.50 14.00
N THR A 267 -10.31 -14.67 14.25
CA THR A 267 -9.95 -15.55 15.38
C THR A 267 -9.09 -16.72 14.97
N THR A 268 -9.14 -17.10 13.69
CA THR A 268 -8.35 -18.17 13.05
C THR A 268 -8.06 -17.80 11.61
N VAL A 269 -7.12 -18.51 10.98
CA VAL A 269 -6.82 -18.41 9.54
C VAL A 269 -6.78 -19.81 8.92
N PRO A 270 -7.29 -19.99 7.69
CA PRO A 270 -7.25 -21.27 7.01
C PRO A 270 -5.84 -21.58 6.50
N LYS A 271 -5.47 -22.87 6.45
CA LYS A 271 -4.15 -23.30 5.93
C LYS A 271 -3.93 -22.97 4.47
N GLU A 272 -5.01 -22.88 3.71
CA GLU A 272 -5.02 -22.54 2.28
C GLU A 272 -4.39 -21.17 2.02
N LEU A 273 -4.42 -20.27 3.00
CA LEU A 273 -3.75 -18.97 2.92
C LEU A 273 -2.23 -19.13 2.73
N PHE A 274 -1.63 -20.08 3.43
CA PHE A 274 -0.19 -20.36 3.37
C PHE A 274 0.19 -21.20 2.13
N SER A 275 -0.78 -21.68 1.37
CA SER A 275 -0.58 -22.44 0.13
C SER A 275 -0.54 -21.58 -1.12
N LEU A 276 -0.78 -20.27 -1.00
CA LEU A 276 -0.80 -19.34 -2.13
C LEU A 276 0.61 -19.21 -2.73
N ALA A 277 0.75 -19.65 -3.99
CA ALA A 277 2.04 -19.82 -4.65
C ALA A 277 2.81 -18.52 -4.92
N ARG A 278 2.16 -17.34 -4.80
CA ARG A 278 2.76 -16.03 -5.08
C ARG A 278 2.72 -15.07 -3.89
N LEU A 279 2.09 -15.45 -2.78
CA LEU A 279 1.92 -14.58 -1.63
C LEU A 279 3.26 -14.39 -0.90
N GLN A 280 3.83 -13.19 -1.03
CA GLN A 280 5.09 -12.83 -0.36
C GLN A 280 4.88 -12.01 0.91
N ASN A 281 3.86 -11.16 0.94
CA ASN A 281 3.60 -10.25 2.05
C ASN A 281 2.23 -10.55 2.64
N LEU A 282 2.20 -10.93 3.92
CA LEU A 282 0.97 -11.24 4.65
C LEU A 282 0.93 -10.47 5.97
N ASN A 283 -0.01 -9.53 6.06
CA ASN A 283 -0.26 -8.77 7.27
C ASN A 283 -1.59 -9.21 7.92
N LEU A 284 -1.49 -9.84 9.08
CA LEU A 284 -2.59 -10.32 9.92
C LEU A 284 -2.58 -9.63 11.29
N SER A 285 -1.81 -8.55 11.45
CA SER A 285 -1.67 -7.85 12.73
C SER A 285 -2.99 -7.23 13.23
N GLU A 286 -3.04 -6.89 14.51
CA GLU A 286 -4.22 -6.24 15.11
C GLU A 286 -5.52 -7.03 14.90
N ASN A 287 -5.48 -8.36 15.08
CA ASN A 287 -6.63 -9.26 15.00
C ASN A 287 -6.86 -9.97 16.37
N GLN A 288 -7.67 -11.00 16.40
CA GLN A 288 -7.99 -11.80 17.59
C GLN A 288 -7.55 -13.27 17.40
N ILE A 289 -6.52 -13.51 16.56
CA ILE A 289 -6.07 -14.86 16.21
C ILE A 289 -5.47 -15.53 17.45
N ARG A 290 -6.02 -16.69 17.80
CA ARG A 290 -5.58 -17.47 18.96
C ARG A 290 -4.68 -18.62 18.59
N VAL A 291 -4.89 -19.19 17.41
CA VAL A 291 -4.14 -20.34 16.90
C VAL A 291 -3.92 -20.22 15.40
N LEU A 292 -2.78 -20.69 14.94
CA LEU A 292 -2.51 -20.94 13.53
C LEU A 292 -2.81 -22.41 13.19
N PRO A 293 -3.08 -22.75 11.92
CA PRO A 293 -3.29 -24.14 11.53
C PRO A 293 -2.05 -24.98 11.79
N ASN A 294 -2.23 -26.21 12.29
CA ASN A 294 -1.11 -27.13 12.62
C ASN A 294 -0.42 -27.72 11.41
N ASP A 295 -1.05 -27.69 10.24
CA ASP A 295 -0.60 -28.30 9.00
C ASP A 295 -0.26 -27.24 7.92
N ILE A 296 0.46 -26.19 8.33
CA ILE A 296 1.01 -25.20 7.40
C ILE A 296 1.90 -25.95 6.40
N PRO A 297 1.60 -25.88 5.09
CA PRO A 297 2.41 -26.52 4.07
C PRO A 297 3.79 -25.88 3.95
N GLU A 298 4.73 -26.58 3.30
CA GLU A 298 6.00 -25.96 2.94
C GLU A 298 5.74 -24.78 2.02
N ASN A 299 6.23 -23.61 2.41
CA ASN A 299 6.06 -22.38 1.67
C ASN A 299 7.42 -21.72 1.44
N SER A 300 7.80 -21.62 0.18
CA SER A 300 9.09 -21.09 -0.26
C SER A 300 9.00 -19.68 -0.84
N VAL A 301 7.84 -19.01 -0.72
CA VAL A 301 7.62 -17.68 -1.32
C VAL A 301 7.26 -16.61 -0.30
N LEU A 302 6.69 -16.96 0.86
CA LEU A 302 6.31 -16.00 1.90
C LEU A 302 7.57 -15.38 2.52
N LYS A 303 7.70 -14.06 2.41
CA LYS A 303 8.85 -13.28 2.89
C LYS A 303 8.54 -12.48 4.14
N GLU A 304 7.35 -11.90 4.19
CA GLU A 304 6.93 -11.05 5.29
C GLU A 304 5.64 -11.60 5.90
N LEU A 305 5.68 -11.85 7.20
CA LEU A 305 4.52 -12.28 7.98
C LEU A 305 4.41 -11.42 9.24
N ASP A 306 3.36 -10.61 9.32
CA ASP A 306 3.03 -9.86 10.52
C ASP A 306 1.81 -10.47 11.22
N LEU A 307 2.03 -10.99 12.41
CA LEU A 307 1.04 -11.56 13.33
C LEU A 307 1.00 -10.77 14.66
N SER A 308 1.58 -9.58 14.69
CA SER A 308 1.62 -8.76 15.89
C SER A 308 0.22 -8.34 16.36
N TYR A 309 0.11 -8.01 17.65
CA TYR A 309 -1.15 -7.58 18.26
C TYR A 309 -2.29 -8.57 18.02
N ASN A 310 -2.07 -9.84 18.36
CA ASN A 310 -3.03 -10.92 18.32
C ASN A 310 -3.15 -11.60 19.70
N ALA A 311 -3.84 -12.72 19.78
CA ALA A 311 -4.03 -13.50 21.00
C ALA A 311 -3.38 -14.90 20.93
N LEU A 312 -2.27 -15.03 20.15
CA LEU A 312 -1.57 -16.30 19.96
C LEU A 312 -0.96 -16.77 21.29
N THR A 313 -1.33 -17.97 21.74
CA THR A 313 -0.76 -18.61 22.95
C THR A 313 0.35 -19.60 22.61
N LEU A 314 0.34 -20.15 21.39
CA LEU A 314 1.35 -21.07 20.87
C LEU A 314 1.47 -20.92 19.35
N LEU A 315 2.60 -21.39 18.82
CA LEU A 315 2.85 -21.47 17.39
C LEU A 315 2.98 -22.95 16.98
N PRO A 316 2.45 -23.34 15.80
CA PRO A 316 2.71 -24.66 15.27
C PRO A 316 4.16 -24.76 14.78
N GLN A 317 4.81 -25.89 15.01
CA GLN A 317 6.18 -26.13 14.51
C GLN A 317 6.25 -26.04 12.97
N THR A 318 5.14 -26.32 12.30
CA THR A 318 5.03 -26.24 10.83
C THR A 318 5.19 -24.81 10.30
N LEU A 319 5.09 -23.76 11.13
CA LEU A 319 5.38 -22.38 10.72
C LEU A 319 6.83 -22.24 10.23
N TRP A 320 7.77 -23.02 10.78
CA TRP A 320 9.17 -23.01 10.36
C TRP A 320 9.44 -23.63 8.99
N LYS A 321 8.39 -24.17 8.32
CA LYS A 321 8.44 -24.57 6.90
C LYS A 321 8.41 -23.38 5.93
N CYS A 322 8.06 -22.19 6.40
CA CYS A 322 8.11 -20.94 5.61
C CYS A 322 9.56 -20.41 5.55
N LYS A 323 10.47 -21.16 4.91
CA LYS A 323 11.92 -20.94 4.97
C LYS A 323 12.40 -19.64 4.33
N SER A 324 11.61 -19.04 3.43
CA SER A 324 11.92 -17.75 2.76
C SER A 324 11.54 -16.53 3.57
N LEU A 325 11.04 -16.71 4.82
CA LEU A 325 10.72 -15.57 5.68
C LEU A 325 11.98 -14.75 5.95
N THR A 326 11.89 -13.46 5.61
CA THR A 326 12.89 -12.43 5.91
C THR A 326 12.46 -11.58 7.10
N ASN A 327 11.15 -11.39 7.27
CA ASN A 327 10.55 -10.59 8.33
C ASN A 327 9.41 -11.37 9.00
N LEU A 328 9.51 -11.57 10.30
CA LEU A 328 8.46 -12.19 11.12
C LEU A 328 8.18 -11.32 12.35
N SER A 329 6.96 -10.84 12.48
CA SER A 329 6.52 -10.12 13.67
C SER A 329 5.47 -10.92 14.44
N LEU A 330 5.76 -11.17 15.71
CA LEU A 330 4.91 -11.83 16.71
C LEU A 330 4.69 -10.93 17.94
N GLU A 331 5.05 -9.64 17.82
CA GLU A 331 4.97 -8.68 18.93
C GLU A 331 3.55 -8.60 19.52
N SER A 332 3.45 -8.40 20.82
CA SER A 332 2.16 -8.20 21.50
C SER A 332 1.18 -9.36 21.26
N ASN A 333 1.61 -10.56 21.62
CA ASN A 333 0.82 -11.78 21.70
C ASN A 333 0.85 -12.38 23.11
N LEU A 334 0.37 -13.58 23.28
CA LEU A 334 0.31 -14.31 24.56
C LEU A 334 1.23 -15.54 24.56
N LEU A 335 2.32 -15.50 23.79
CA LEU A 335 3.24 -16.61 23.62
C LEU A 335 4.10 -16.77 24.91
N THR A 336 4.14 -17.99 25.47
CA THR A 336 5.00 -18.34 26.62
C THR A 336 6.27 -19.04 26.18
N THR A 337 6.25 -19.69 25.04
CA THR A 337 7.39 -20.43 24.45
C THR A 337 7.39 -20.32 22.92
N LEU A 338 8.53 -20.64 22.30
CA LEU A 338 8.64 -20.86 20.85
C LEU A 338 8.87 -22.35 20.58
N PRO A 339 8.26 -22.94 19.54
CA PRO A 339 8.58 -24.31 19.14
C PRO A 339 10.03 -24.45 18.71
N ASN A 340 10.62 -25.62 18.96
CA ASN A 340 11.98 -25.95 18.50
C ASN A 340 12.08 -25.91 16.96
N GLY A 341 13.27 -25.68 16.43
CA GLY A 341 13.53 -25.71 14.98
C GLY A 341 13.41 -24.36 14.28
N ILE A 342 13.33 -23.25 15.02
CA ILE A 342 13.29 -21.91 14.45
C ILE A 342 14.53 -21.59 13.61
N SER A 343 15.66 -22.25 13.89
CA SER A 343 16.88 -22.12 13.08
C SER A 343 16.71 -22.58 11.62
N ALA A 344 15.59 -23.21 11.25
CA ALA A 344 15.26 -23.47 9.86
C ALA A 344 15.04 -22.19 9.02
N LEU A 345 14.72 -21.05 9.68
CA LEU A 345 14.49 -19.77 9.03
C LEU A 345 15.82 -19.01 8.83
N GLN A 346 16.69 -19.52 7.96
CA GLN A 346 18.04 -18.99 7.75
C GLN A 346 18.04 -17.59 7.07
N ASP A 347 16.99 -17.26 6.31
CA ASP A 347 16.86 -15.96 5.62
C ASP A 347 16.27 -14.86 6.51
N LEU A 348 15.86 -15.19 7.76
CA LEU A 348 15.18 -14.25 8.64
C LEU A 348 16.13 -13.12 9.08
N ASN A 349 15.79 -11.88 8.70
CA ASN A 349 16.52 -10.66 9.03
C ASN A 349 15.96 -9.97 10.28
N THR A 350 14.62 -9.89 10.35
CA THR A 350 13.90 -9.24 11.44
C THR A 350 12.95 -10.22 12.09
N PHE A 351 13.11 -10.41 13.40
CA PHE A 351 12.26 -11.27 14.20
C PHE A 351 11.76 -10.48 15.43
N ASN A 352 10.55 -9.95 15.36
CA ASN A 352 9.99 -9.19 16.45
C ASN A 352 9.09 -10.08 17.34
N ILE A 353 9.51 -10.33 18.57
CA ILE A 353 8.79 -11.14 19.56
C ILE A 353 8.53 -10.37 20.87
N GLY A 354 8.71 -9.05 20.86
CA GLY A 354 8.50 -8.20 22.01
C GLY A 354 7.10 -8.29 22.58
N LYS A 355 6.94 -7.91 23.84
CA LYS A 355 5.64 -7.86 24.53
C LYS A 355 4.86 -9.18 24.51
N ASN A 356 5.56 -10.29 24.68
CA ASN A 356 4.98 -11.61 24.95
C ASN A 356 5.41 -12.07 26.34
N PRO A 357 4.60 -12.85 27.07
CA PRO A 357 4.94 -13.38 28.40
C PRO A 357 5.85 -14.61 28.31
N PHE A 358 6.96 -14.54 27.56
CA PHE A 358 7.88 -15.67 27.42
C PHE A 358 8.49 -16.10 28.75
N GLU A 359 8.32 -17.35 29.10
CA GLU A 359 9.01 -18.01 30.19
C GLU A 359 10.43 -18.43 29.79
N SER A 360 10.59 -18.86 28.52
CA SER A 360 11.87 -19.22 27.93
C SER A 360 11.90 -18.94 26.43
N ILE A 361 13.07 -18.58 25.93
CA ILE A 361 13.32 -18.35 24.52
C ILE A 361 14.52 -19.20 24.09
N PRO A 362 14.50 -19.91 22.96
CA PRO A 362 15.61 -20.75 22.49
C PRO A 362 16.75 -19.89 21.94
N ILE A 363 17.34 -19.05 22.78
CA ILE A 363 18.37 -18.06 22.41
C ILE A 363 19.55 -18.72 21.69
N LYS A 364 20.00 -19.89 22.14
CA LYS A 364 21.13 -20.61 21.54
C LYS A 364 20.84 -20.96 20.08
N GLU A 365 19.61 -21.39 19.78
CA GLU A 365 19.17 -21.75 18.45
C GLU A 365 19.03 -20.50 17.56
N ILE A 366 18.40 -19.45 18.07
CA ILE A 366 18.22 -18.16 17.38
C ILE A 366 19.57 -17.55 17.00
N MET A 367 20.58 -17.66 17.87
CA MET A 367 21.92 -17.15 17.62
C MET A 367 22.67 -17.87 16.47
N THR A 368 22.21 -19.05 16.03
CA THR A 368 22.78 -19.74 14.86
C THR A 368 22.30 -19.16 13.53
N MET A 369 21.26 -18.35 13.55
CA MET A 369 20.65 -17.76 12.34
C MET A 369 21.53 -16.61 11.84
N SER A 370 22.26 -16.87 10.73
CA SER A 370 23.29 -15.95 10.22
C SER A 370 22.77 -14.63 9.69
N SER A 371 21.55 -14.63 9.13
CA SER A 371 20.92 -13.46 8.51
C SER A 371 20.25 -12.54 9.53
N LEU A 372 20.01 -13.02 10.76
CA LEU A 372 19.23 -12.28 11.76
C LEU A 372 19.96 -11.04 12.26
N ARG A 373 19.32 -9.88 12.13
CA ARG A 373 19.86 -8.56 12.49
C ARG A 373 19.14 -7.91 13.66
N ASP A 374 17.86 -8.24 13.84
CA ASP A 374 17.01 -7.65 14.87
C ASP A 374 16.05 -8.70 15.43
N ILE A 375 15.95 -8.76 16.77
CA ILE A 375 15.03 -9.66 17.48
C ILE A 375 13.89 -8.88 18.14
N GLY A 376 13.82 -7.55 17.99
CA GLY A 376 12.79 -6.71 18.62
C GLY A 376 12.85 -6.61 20.16
N ILE A 377 13.53 -7.54 20.84
CA ILE A 377 13.79 -7.50 22.30
C ILE A 377 15.20 -6.97 22.58
N VAL A 378 16.14 -7.19 21.67
CA VAL A 378 17.57 -6.88 21.83
C VAL A 378 18.10 -6.18 20.57
N SER A 379 18.86 -5.12 20.76
CA SER A 379 19.46 -4.38 19.66
C SER A 379 20.49 -5.21 18.88
N ARG A 380 20.76 -4.84 17.61
CA ARG A 380 21.79 -5.47 16.79
C ARG A 380 23.14 -5.58 17.51
N LYS A 381 23.56 -4.53 18.23
CA LYS A 381 24.80 -4.54 19.03
C LYS A 381 24.80 -5.62 20.09
N GLU A 382 23.68 -5.86 20.75
CA GLU A 382 23.55 -6.90 21.78
C GLU A 382 23.57 -8.30 21.15
N ILE A 383 22.97 -8.47 19.96
CA ILE A 383 23.05 -9.74 19.21
C ILE A 383 24.50 -10.04 18.81
N GLU A 384 25.21 -9.04 18.27
CA GLU A 384 26.61 -9.15 17.88
C GLU A 384 27.48 -9.48 19.09
N ARG A 385 27.29 -8.78 20.23
CA ARG A 385 27.98 -9.04 21.49
C ARG A 385 27.80 -10.49 21.95
N ARG A 386 26.59 -11.00 22.00
CA ARG A 386 26.29 -12.39 22.42
C ARG A 386 26.85 -13.43 21.44
N ARG A 387 26.88 -13.14 20.16
CA ARG A 387 27.55 -14.01 19.17
C ARG A 387 29.05 -14.08 19.40
N GLU A 388 29.70 -12.97 19.73
CA GLU A 388 31.12 -12.91 20.01
C GLU A 388 31.45 -13.64 21.32
N GLU A 389 30.66 -13.41 22.38
CA GLU A 389 30.80 -14.13 23.65
C GLU A 389 30.63 -15.65 23.48
N GLY A 390 29.66 -16.09 22.68
CA GLY A 390 29.46 -17.51 22.35
C GLY A 390 30.62 -18.11 21.56
N LYS A 391 31.28 -17.36 20.69
CA LYS A 391 32.49 -17.79 19.97
C LYS A 391 33.68 -17.91 20.91
N LEU A 392 33.85 -16.94 21.83
CA LEU A 392 34.91 -16.96 22.88
C LEU A 392 34.73 -18.14 23.84
N GLN A 393 33.50 -18.45 24.19
CA GLN A 393 33.20 -19.58 25.08
C GLN A 393 33.48 -20.93 24.40
N LYS A 394 33.10 -21.11 23.15
CA LYS A 394 33.46 -22.29 22.36
C LYS A 394 34.98 -22.43 22.13
N ALA A 395 35.68 -21.32 21.90
CA ALA A 395 37.14 -21.33 21.77
C ALA A 395 37.82 -21.74 23.08
N LYS A 396 37.30 -21.32 24.25
CA LYS A 396 37.78 -21.75 25.56
C LYS A 396 37.51 -23.23 25.84
N GLU A 397 36.34 -23.75 25.46
CA GLU A 397 35.99 -25.18 25.60
C GLU A 397 36.84 -26.08 24.69
N THR A 398 37.22 -25.58 23.50
CA THR A 398 38.10 -26.31 22.56
C THR A 398 39.57 -26.24 22.97
N SER A 399 39.98 -25.24 23.73
CA SER A 399 41.36 -25.11 24.19
C SER A 399 41.66 -25.91 25.47
N VAL A 400 40.66 -26.42 26.17
CA VAL A 400 40.81 -27.32 27.33
C VAL A 400 40.66 -28.77 26.84
N LYS A 401 41.60 -29.27 26.01
CA LYS A 401 41.81 -30.72 25.89
C LYS A 401 42.67 -31.15 27.08
N PRO A 402 42.27 -32.15 27.85
CA PRO A 402 43.15 -32.71 28.90
C PRO A 402 44.33 -33.40 28.22
N GLU A 403 45.55 -33.02 28.62
CA GLU A 403 46.74 -33.84 28.36
C GLU A 403 46.50 -35.22 28.96
N LEU A 404 46.30 -36.25 28.13
CA LEU A 404 46.42 -37.60 28.54
C LEU A 404 47.87 -37.84 28.98
N LYS A 405 48.11 -37.82 30.26
CA LYS A 405 49.33 -38.33 30.85
C LYS A 405 49.48 -39.79 30.48
N ASN A 406 50.36 -40.09 29.52
CA ASN A 406 50.98 -41.37 29.36
C ASN A 406 51.91 -41.58 30.56
N GLY A 407 51.51 -42.41 31.48
CA GLY A 407 52.30 -42.87 32.61
C GLY A 407 52.36 -44.39 32.62
N LYS A 408 53.52 -44.88 32.32
CA LYS A 408 54.12 -46.23 32.43
C LYS A 408 53.28 -47.33 33.06
#